data_7efbd084dbdf52327ce0b03dc35bbeee
#
_entry.id   7efbd084dbdf52327ce0b03dc35bbeee
#
_cell.length_a   1.000
_cell.length_b   1.000
_cell.length_c   1.000
_cell.angle_alpha   90.00
_cell.angle_beta   90.00
_cell.angle_gamma   90.00
#
_symmetry.space_group_name_H-M   'P 1'
#
loop_
_entity.id
_entity.type
_entity.pdbx_description
1 polymer ?
#
loop_
_entity_poly.entity_id
_entity_poly.type
_entity_poly.pdbx_seq_one_letter_code
_entity_poly.pdbx_strand_id
1 'polypeptide(L)'
;VKHPEIVKKADAFGHEIANHSWGHNNLTKLNGNQMQAEIDRANEAICEAIGKYPTMYRPPFGAIDETVREVIELTPVLWNIDTLDWHHKTPSKTLANLKEQAKDDGIILMHDIYQQSAEALEDVILYLKEEGYEFVTTSQLL
;
A
#
# COMPACT_ATOMS: atom_id res chain seq x y z
N VAL A 1 -4.21 -8.02 -14.02
CA VAL A 1 -4.06 -6.55 -13.88
C VAL A 1 -4.73 -5.89 -15.07
N LYS A 2 -5.64 -4.93 -14.83
CA LYS A 2 -6.35 -4.24 -15.93
C LYS A 2 -5.45 -3.21 -16.64
N HIS A 3 -4.50 -2.64 -15.91
CA HIS A 3 -3.62 -1.56 -16.35
C HIS A 3 -2.15 -1.84 -15.97
N PRO A 4 -1.50 -2.84 -16.59
CA PRO A 4 -0.12 -3.18 -16.29
C PRO A 4 0.86 -2.05 -16.65
N GLU A 5 0.51 -1.19 -17.61
CA GLU A 5 1.30 -0.03 -18.01
C GLU A 5 1.48 0.99 -16.87
N ILE A 6 0.49 1.13 -15.96
CA ILE A 6 0.57 2.01 -14.79
C ILE A 6 1.55 1.44 -13.78
N VAL A 7 1.47 0.12 -13.52
CA VAL A 7 2.40 -0.57 -12.60
C VAL A 7 3.84 -0.49 -13.12
N LYS A 8 4.05 -0.72 -14.43
CA LYS A 8 5.36 -0.55 -15.09
C LYS A 8 5.91 0.86 -14.92
N LYS A 9 5.05 1.87 -15.11
CA LYS A 9 5.44 3.27 -14.96
C LYS A 9 5.85 3.57 -13.52
N ALA A 10 5.08 3.13 -12.53
CA ALA A 10 5.40 3.33 -11.12
C ALA A 10 6.76 2.69 -10.76
N ASP A 11 6.99 1.45 -11.16
CA ASP A 11 8.28 0.77 -10.96
C ASP A 11 9.44 1.50 -11.64
N ALA A 12 9.26 1.96 -12.87
CA ALA A 12 10.28 2.70 -13.63
C ALA A 12 10.65 4.05 -13.01
N PHE A 13 9.73 4.67 -12.26
CA PHE A 13 9.98 5.89 -11.50
C PHE A 13 10.55 5.65 -10.09
N GLY A 14 10.89 4.40 -9.75
CA GLY A 14 11.52 4.05 -8.48
C GLY A 14 10.54 3.82 -7.33
N HIS A 15 9.24 3.74 -7.59
CA HIS A 15 8.27 3.33 -6.59
C HIS A 15 8.38 1.82 -6.34
N GLU A 16 8.21 1.43 -5.09
CA GLU A 16 8.20 0.03 -4.71
C GLU A 16 6.81 -0.58 -4.92
N ILE A 17 6.77 -1.70 -5.64
CA ILE A 17 5.54 -2.43 -5.92
C ILE A 17 5.44 -3.62 -4.96
N ALA A 18 4.37 -3.65 -4.19
CA ALA A 18 4.09 -4.71 -3.21
C ALA A 18 2.77 -5.43 -3.52
N ASN A 19 2.57 -6.59 -2.91
CA ASN A 19 1.36 -7.40 -3.05
C ASN A 19 0.24 -6.86 -2.13
N HIS A 20 -1.02 -6.94 -2.57
CA HIS A 20 -2.19 -6.59 -1.75
C HIS A 20 -3.32 -7.62 -1.91
N SER A 21 -2.97 -8.90 -2.08
CA SER A 21 -3.81 -10.03 -2.47
C SER A 21 -4.45 -9.87 -3.86
N TRP A 22 -5.05 -10.94 -4.37
CA TRP A 22 -5.74 -10.93 -5.65
C TRP A 22 -7.15 -10.38 -5.55
N GLY A 23 -7.93 -10.90 -4.62
CA GLY A 23 -9.37 -10.62 -4.46
C GLY A 23 -9.70 -9.62 -3.35
N HIS A 24 -8.69 -9.05 -2.68
CA HIS A 24 -8.86 -8.17 -1.52
C HIS A 24 -9.68 -8.84 -0.40
N ASN A 25 -9.52 -10.15 -0.22
CA ASN A 25 -10.17 -10.90 0.85
C ASN A 25 -9.48 -10.66 2.21
N ASN A 26 -10.26 -10.69 3.29
CA ASN A 26 -9.68 -10.73 4.63
C ASN A 26 -8.94 -12.06 4.84
N LEU A 27 -7.61 -12.02 4.85
CA LEU A 27 -6.75 -13.19 4.90
C LEU A 27 -6.98 -14.03 6.17
N THR A 28 -7.29 -13.41 7.29
CA THR A 28 -7.58 -14.13 8.56
C THR A 28 -8.86 -14.97 8.52
N LYS A 29 -9.65 -14.89 7.44
CA LYS A 29 -10.87 -15.68 7.23
C LYS A 29 -10.69 -16.80 6.22
N LEU A 30 -9.50 -16.95 5.66
CA LEU A 30 -9.16 -17.97 4.67
C LEU A 30 -8.37 -19.10 5.33
N ASN A 31 -8.39 -20.29 4.73
CA ASN A 31 -7.45 -21.34 5.08
C ASN A 31 -6.11 -21.12 4.37
N GLY A 32 -5.05 -21.81 4.79
CA GLY A 32 -3.69 -21.64 4.27
C GLY A 32 -3.59 -21.73 2.75
N ASN A 33 -4.24 -22.72 2.13
CA ASN A 33 -4.22 -22.87 0.67
C ASN A 33 -4.90 -21.71 -0.05
N GLN A 34 -5.97 -21.17 0.52
CA GLN A 34 -6.68 -20.02 -0.04
C GLN A 34 -5.83 -18.74 0.11
N MET A 35 -5.18 -18.54 1.26
CA MET A 35 -4.26 -17.43 1.48
C MET A 35 -3.13 -17.45 0.46
N GLN A 36 -2.47 -18.61 0.32
CA GLN A 36 -1.38 -18.77 -0.63
C GLN A 36 -1.82 -18.48 -2.07
N ALA A 37 -2.98 -18.99 -2.48
CA ALA A 37 -3.51 -18.74 -3.82
C ALA A 37 -3.82 -17.26 -4.09
N GLU A 38 -4.30 -16.50 -3.09
CA GLU A 38 -4.50 -15.05 -3.18
C GLU A 38 -3.18 -14.29 -3.40
N ILE A 39 -2.13 -14.71 -2.70
CA ILE A 39 -0.81 -14.09 -2.79
C ILE A 39 -0.11 -14.49 -4.08
N ASP A 40 -0.07 -15.77 -4.43
CA ASP A 40 0.63 -16.26 -5.63
C ASP A 40 0.06 -15.64 -6.90
N ARG A 41 -1.27 -15.61 -7.02
CA ARG A 41 -1.92 -15.02 -8.18
C ARG A 41 -1.61 -13.53 -8.35
N ALA A 42 -1.51 -12.78 -7.26
CA ALA A 42 -1.13 -11.38 -7.31
C ALA A 42 0.37 -11.22 -7.60
N ASN A 43 1.22 -12.08 -7.03
CA ASN A 43 2.66 -12.11 -7.31
C ASN A 43 2.94 -12.35 -8.80
N GLU A 44 2.29 -13.35 -9.41
CA GLU A 44 2.43 -13.62 -10.84
C GLU A 44 2.03 -12.42 -11.71
N ALA A 45 0.90 -11.79 -11.41
CA ALA A 45 0.45 -10.61 -12.14
C ALA A 45 1.39 -9.40 -12.00
N ILE A 46 2.05 -9.24 -10.85
CA ILE A 46 3.09 -8.22 -10.64
C ILE A 46 4.33 -8.60 -11.45
N CYS A 47 4.79 -9.85 -11.35
CA CYS A 47 5.96 -10.34 -12.10
C CYS A 47 5.78 -10.22 -13.62
N GLU A 48 4.60 -10.55 -14.15
CA GLU A 48 4.26 -10.33 -15.56
C GLU A 48 4.34 -8.84 -15.96
N ALA A 49 3.98 -7.95 -15.05
CA ALA A 49 4.01 -6.51 -15.32
C ALA A 49 5.42 -5.92 -15.27
N ILE A 50 6.24 -6.24 -14.27
CA ILE A 50 7.52 -5.54 -14.00
C ILE A 50 8.76 -6.45 -14.04
N GLY A 51 8.60 -7.76 -14.32
CA GLY A 51 9.70 -8.70 -14.44
C GLY A 51 10.34 -9.15 -13.13
N LYS A 52 9.75 -8.82 -11.98
CA LYS A 52 10.24 -9.22 -10.65
C LYS A 52 9.08 -9.50 -9.70
N TYR A 53 9.29 -10.40 -8.74
CA TYR A 53 8.34 -10.67 -7.67
C TYR A 53 8.44 -9.63 -6.56
N PRO A 54 7.31 -9.25 -5.92
CA PRO A 54 7.33 -8.39 -4.74
C PRO A 54 7.94 -9.15 -3.55
N THR A 55 8.60 -8.43 -2.66
CA THR A 55 9.16 -8.95 -1.39
C THR A 55 8.28 -8.64 -0.18
N MET A 56 7.31 -7.75 -0.38
CA MET A 56 6.42 -7.28 0.67
C MET A 56 4.96 -7.40 0.25
N TYR A 57 4.09 -7.43 1.25
CA TYR A 57 2.64 -7.34 1.05
C TYR A 57 1.99 -6.46 2.10
N ARG A 58 0.88 -5.84 1.74
CA ARG A 58 -0.02 -5.21 2.69
C ARG A 58 -1.28 -6.07 2.80
N PRO A 59 -1.59 -6.61 3.99
CA PRO A 59 -2.81 -7.41 4.14
C PRO A 59 -4.04 -6.53 3.96
N PRO A 60 -5.07 -6.97 3.21
CA PRO A 60 -6.34 -6.27 3.12
C PRO A 60 -6.92 -5.96 4.50
N PHE A 61 -7.47 -4.76 4.67
CA PHE A 61 -8.01 -4.23 5.94
C PHE A 61 -6.98 -4.10 7.07
N GLY A 62 -5.69 -4.31 6.80
CA GLY A 62 -4.67 -4.45 7.84
C GLY A 62 -4.84 -5.70 8.71
N ALA A 63 -5.71 -6.63 8.30
CA ALA A 63 -6.05 -7.83 9.05
C ALA A 63 -4.93 -8.87 8.94
N ILE A 64 -4.22 -9.07 10.04
CA ILE A 64 -3.11 -10.01 10.13
C ILE A 64 -3.13 -10.69 11.50
N ASP A 65 -2.91 -12.01 11.52
CA ASP A 65 -2.73 -12.82 12.73
C ASP A 65 -1.49 -13.73 12.57
N GLU A 66 -1.25 -14.59 13.53
CA GLU A 66 -0.10 -15.50 13.54
C GLU A 66 -0.18 -16.47 12.33
N THR A 67 -1.36 -17.02 12.05
CA THR A 67 -1.55 -17.92 10.90
C THR A 67 -1.20 -17.27 9.58
N VAL A 68 -1.62 -16.02 9.36
CA VAL A 68 -1.28 -15.26 8.15
C VAL A 68 0.22 -15.03 8.04
N ARG A 69 0.90 -14.76 9.16
CA ARG A 69 2.37 -14.58 9.20
C ARG A 69 3.14 -15.86 8.93
N GLU A 70 2.63 -17.01 9.38
CA GLU A 70 3.24 -18.31 9.15
C GLU A 70 3.07 -18.80 7.71
N VAL A 71 1.93 -18.50 7.08
CA VAL A 71 1.62 -18.96 5.72
C VAL A 71 2.27 -18.09 4.65
N ILE A 72 2.31 -16.76 4.87
CA ILE A 72 2.80 -15.82 3.86
C ILE A 72 4.23 -15.41 4.16
N GLU A 73 5.17 -15.88 3.33
CA GLU A 73 6.61 -15.61 3.51
C GLU A 73 7.04 -14.18 3.17
N LEU A 74 6.17 -13.37 2.52
CA LEU A 74 6.46 -11.97 2.23
C LEU A 74 6.46 -11.13 3.52
N THR A 75 7.25 -10.07 3.55
CA THR A 75 7.25 -9.12 4.67
C THR A 75 5.92 -8.34 4.73
N PRO A 76 5.17 -8.40 5.84
CA PRO A 76 3.93 -7.63 5.98
C PRO A 76 4.23 -6.17 6.26
N VAL A 77 3.58 -5.27 5.54
CA VAL A 77 3.69 -3.81 5.72
C VAL A 77 2.31 -3.24 6.04
N LEU A 78 2.17 -2.69 7.24
CA LEU A 78 1.00 -1.95 7.66
C LEU A 78 1.22 -0.44 7.47
N TRP A 79 0.56 0.38 8.28
CA TRP A 79 0.72 1.83 8.32
C TRP A 79 0.65 2.33 9.77
N ASN A 80 1.16 3.52 9.98
CA ASN A 80 1.10 4.19 11.27
C ASN A 80 0.55 5.63 11.16
N ILE A 81 0.14 6.02 9.94
CA ILE A 81 -0.59 7.24 9.62
C ILE A 81 -1.77 6.87 8.72
N ASP A 82 -2.99 7.01 9.22
CA ASP A 82 -4.21 6.75 8.44
C ASP A 82 -4.86 8.09 8.06
N THR A 83 -4.84 8.41 6.79
CA THR A 83 -5.44 9.65 6.28
C THR A 83 -6.97 9.64 6.32
N LEU A 84 -7.59 8.47 6.53
CA LEU A 84 -9.04 8.25 6.47
C LEU A 84 -9.68 8.74 5.15
N ASP A 85 -8.93 8.75 4.06
CA ASP A 85 -9.39 9.16 2.72
C ASP A 85 -10.60 8.33 2.26
N TRP A 86 -10.61 7.04 2.60
CA TRP A 86 -11.69 6.10 2.34
C TRP A 86 -12.99 6.44 3.09
N HIS A 87 -12.89 7.11 4.23
CA HIS A 87 -14.01 7.46 5.11
C HIS A 87 -14.57 8.85 4.81
N HIS A 88 -13.70 9.87 4.82
CA HIS A 88 -14.14 11.27 4.67
C HIS A 88 -14.49 11.66 3.25
N LYS A 89 -13.81 11.05 2.27
CA LYS A 89 -14.03 11.31 0.83
C LYS A 89 -13.96 12.78 0.44
N THR A 90 -13.07 13.54 1.08
CA THR A 90 -12.81 14.95 0.76
C THR A 90 -11.32 15.26 0.88
N PRO A 91 -10.69 15.90 -0.14
CA PRO A 91 -9.25 16.19 -0.14
C PRO A 91 -8.77 16.95 1.10
N SER A 92 -9.52 17.98 1.51
CA SER A 92 -9.14 18.81 2.66
C SER A 92 -9.11 18.04 3.99
N LYS A 93 -10.01 17.08 4.19
CA LYS A 93 -9.99 16.23 5.40
C LYS A 93 -8.87 15.20 5.37
N THR A 94 -8.55 14.66 4.20
CA THR A 94 -7.39 13.78 4.01
C THR A 94 -6.11 14.49 4.41
N LEU A 95 -5.90 15.73 3.93
CA LEU A 95 -4.76 16.55 4.31
C LEU A 95 -4.75 16.91 5.79
N ALA A 96 -5.91 17.27 6.37
CA ALA A 96 -6.01 17.62 7.79
C ALA A 96 -5.62 16.43 8.68
N ASN A 97 -6.14 15.23 8.41
CA ASN A 97 -5.80 14.02 9.14
C ASN A 97 -4.30 13.65 9.01
N LEU A 98 -3.71 13.85 7.83
CA LEU A 98 -2.29 13.68 7.68
C LEU A 98 -1.50 14.64 8.58
N LYS A 99 -1.84 15.93 8.57
CA LYS A 99 -1.15 16.97 9.36
C LYS A 99 -1.14 16.67 10.85
N GLU A 100 -2.23 16.11 11.38
CA GLU A 100 -2.35 15.73 12.77
C GLU A 100 -1.48 14.53 13.17
N GLN A 101 -1.13 13.67 12.22
CA GLN A 101 -0.42 12.41 12.46
C GLN A 101 1.02 12.40 11.94
N ALA A 102 1.41 13.38 11.12
CA ALA A 102 2.71 13.42 10.47
C ALA A 102 3.86 13.31 11.48
N LYS A 103 4.80 12.41 11.22
CA LYS A 103 5.95 12.10 12.08
C LYS A 103 7.03 11.39 11.29
N ASP A 104 8.23 11.36 11.85
CA ASP A 104 9.33 10.56 11.32
C ASP A 104 8.95 9.06 11.30
N ASP A 105 9.53 8.33 10.35
CA ASP A 105 9.23 6.92 10.09
C ASP A 105 7.75 6.63 9.81
N GLY A 106 7.08 7.62 9.20
CA GLY A 106 5.67 7.55 8.85
C GLY A 106 5.40 6.68 7.63
N ILE A 107 4.57 5.65 7.78
CA ILE A 107 3.98 4.88 6.67
C ILE A 107 2.54 5.32 6.50
N ILE A 108 2.27 6.06 5.43
CA ILE A 108 0.99 6.71 5.19
C ILE A 108 0.08 5.77 4.38
N LEU A 109 -1.16 5.60 4.84
CA LEU A 109 -2.21 4.91 4.09
C LEU A 109 -3.04 5.91 3.29
N MET A 110 -3.14 5.66 1.98
CA MET A 110 -4.08 6.27 1.04
C MET A 110 -4.55 5.22 0.02
N HIS A 111 -5.62 5.53 -0.71
CA HIS A 111 -6.22 4.61 -1.68
C HIS A 111 -6.34 5.27 -3.05
N ASP A 112 -5.90 4.58 -4.11
CA ASP A 112 -5.94 5.08 -5.50
C ASP A 112 -7.28 4.87 -6.21
N ILE A 113 -8.21 4.15 -5.58
CA ILE A 113 -9.56 3.90 -6.11
C ILE A 113 -10.53 5.08 -5.92
N TYR A 114 -10.12 6.11 -5.21
CA TYR A 114 -10.93 7.28 -4.92
C TYR A 114 -10.36 8.54 -5.58
N GLN A 115 -11.18 9.22 -6.38
CA GLN A 115 -10.78 10.45 -7.07
C GLN A 115 -10.29 11.54 -6.09
N GLN A 116 -10.98 11.72 -4.98
CA GLN A 116 -10.61 12.69 -3.94
C GLN A 116 -9.26 12.38 -3.25
N SER A 117 -8.85 11.11 -3.20
CA SER A 117 -7.53 10.75 -2.68
C SER A 117 -6.42 11.18 -3.64
N ALA A 118 -6.64 10.98 -4.94
CA ALA A 118 -5.73 11.48 -5.97
C ALA A 118 -5.65 13.03 -5.97
N GLU A 119 -6.78 13.71 -5.79
CA GLU A 119 -6.83 15.17 -5.67
C GLU A 119 -6.11 15.71 -4.43
N ALA A 120 -6.11 14.97 -3.32
CA ALA A 120 -5.40 15.35 -2.11
C ALA A 120 -3.88 15.12 -2.18
N LEU A 121 -3.42 14.26 -3.07
CA LEU A 121 -2.05 13.73 -3.06
C LEU A 121 -1.00 14.83 -3.27
N GLU A 122 -1.26 15.79 -4.16
CA GLU A 122 -0.34 16.90 -4.42
C GLU A 122 -0.14 17.74 -3.15
N ASP A 123 -1.23 18.15 -2.50
CA ASP A 123 -1.18 18.94 -1.27
C ASP A 123 -0.50 18.18 -0.12
N VAL A 124 -0.74 16.86 -0.02
CA VAL A 124 -0.06 15.98 0.94
C VAL A 124 1.45 15.96 0.71
N ILE A 125 1.89 15.79 -0.53
CA ILE A 125 3.32 15.76 -0.87
C ILE A 125 3.97 17.12 -0.61
N LEU A 126 3.34 18.20 -1.03
CA LEU A 126 3.85 19.56 -0.84
C LEU A 126 4.00 19.88 0.65
N TYR A 127 2.97 19.62 1.45
CA TYR A 127 3.02 19.84 2.90
C TYR A 127 4.18 19.08 3.55
N LEU A 128 4.33 17.78 3.28
CA LEU A 128 5.39 16.98 3.88
C LEU A 128 6.78 17.46 3.49
N LYS A 129 6.97 17.91 2.25
CA LYS A 129 8.25 18.53 1.81
C LYS A 129 8.52 19.86 2.50
N GLU A 130 7.51 20.70 2.69
CA GLU A 130 7.63 21.97 3.40
C GLU A 130 7.99 21.78 4.88
N GLU A 131 7.49 20.71 5.50
CA GLU A 131 7.83 20.32 6.87
C GLU A 131 9.21 19.63 6.98
N GLY A 132 9.89 19.39 5.86
CA GLY A 132 11.24 18.83 5.82
C GLY A 132 11.30 17.30 5.77
N TYR A 133 10.19 16.62 5.54
CA TYR A 133 10.19 15.16 5.37
C TYR A 133 10.75 14.75 4.01
N GLU A 134 11.49 13.64 4.00
CA GLU A 134 11.96 12.96 2.80
C GLU A 134 11.08 11.74 2.49
N PHE A 135 10.85 11.50 1.20
CA PHE A 135 10.12 10.33 0.74
C PHE A 135 11.09 9.24 0.36
N VAL A 136 10.91 8.08 0.97
CA VAL A 136 11.70 6.88 0.71
C VAL A 136 10.78 5.70 0.40
N THR A 137 11.31 4.63 -0.16
CA THR A 137 10.55 3.38 -0.28
C THR A 137 10.42 2.69 1.07
N THR A 138 9.44 1.79 1.21
CA THR A 138 9.27 1.03 2.45
C THR A 138 10.51 0.17 2.77
N SER A 139 11.17 -0.40 1.76
CA SER A 139 12.42 -1.14 1.94
C SER A 139 13.59 -0.29 2.42
N GLN A 140 13.56 1.01 2.22
CA GLN A 140 14.58 1.93 2.73
C GLN A 140 14.28 2.37 4.16
N LEU A 141 13.01 2.30 4.57
CA LEU A 141 12.56 2.68 5.90
C LEU A 141 12.71 1.54 6.92
N LEU A 142 12.48 0.28 6.52
CA LEU A 142 12.54 -0.91 7.36
C LEU A 142 13.94 -1.53 7.38
#